data_30d0eb9b9fd689f3ac67ab8a47a4ac58
#
_entry.id   30d0eb9b9fd689f3ac67ab8a47a4ac58
#
_cell.length_a   1.000
_cell.length_b   1.000
_cell.length_c   1.000
_cell.angle_alpha   90.00
_cell.angle_beta   90.00
_cell.angle_gamma   90.00
#
_symmetry.space_group_name_H-M   'P 1'
#
loop_
_entity.id
_entity.type
_entity.pdbx_description
1 polymer ?
#
loop_
_entity_poly.entity_id
_entity_poly.type
_entity_poly.pdbx_seq_one_letter_code
_entity_poly.pdbx_strand_id
1 'polypeptide(L)'
;MSDAYTLIQNGLIIDGTGSDPFTGDVLISGQRIVAVGADAGASCPADATMEKIDASGCRVMPGMIDSHCHISFDHPNSNDELFFHRRYGLAALVAGVNAQKVLRAGFTSFFDADCVFDVGVDLRDAIEGGVIEGPRMTTGGNVLINCIGGTAARLLPDEGTRGYARIVHTPDEIVKEIHKQIKMGVDWIKVHVSGLPIRPGKEGGEISTWTLDELKLVCDTAHQFGIPVVGHCRNATSTRDAAIAGFDMILHATYMDDEALKAVVDRKVPLVPTFTFQANLADFGAAIGSDENLREVFRAEITESVGTLRAA
;
A
#
# COMPACT_ATOMS: atom_id res chain seq x y z
N MET A 1 17.24 -33.64 -7.35
CA MET A 1 18.01 -32.88 -6.35
C MET A 1 17.24 -33.04 -5.05
N SER A 2 17.88 -33.53 -3.96
CA SER A 2 17.22 -33.62 -2.66
C SER A 2 16.85 -32.24 -2.22
N ASP A 3 15.59 -32.05 -1.78
CA ASP A 3 15.12 -30.76 -1.28
C ASP A 3 15.98 -30.34 -0.09
N ALA A 4 16.49 -29.11 -0.12
CA ALA A 4 17.21 -28.53 1.01
C ALA A 4 16.19 -28.10 2.06
N TYR A 5 16.42 -28.47 3.31
CA TYR A 5 15.58 -28.11 4.44
C TYR A 5 16.31 -27.09 5.33
N THR A 6 15.54 -26.19 5.92
CA THR A 6 16.01 -25.25 6.95
C THR A 6 15.16 -25.43 8.20
N LEU A 7 15.80 -25.69 9.34
CA LEU A 7 15.16 -25.81 10.64
C LEU A 7 15.53 -24.63 11.51
N ILE A 8 14.56 -23.76 11.81
CA ILE A 8 14.70 -22.68 12.78
C ILE A 8 14.30 -23.25 14.14
N GLN A 9 15.23 -23.32 15.08
CA GLN A 9 15.06 -24.03 16.36
C GLN A 9 14.98 -23.07 17.56
N ASN A 10 14.29 -23.52 18.62
CA ASN A 10 14.28 -22.89 19.96
C ASN A 10 13.69 -21.47 19.98
N GLY A 11 12.92 -21.06 18.98
CA GLY A 11 12.33 -19.75 18.92
C GLY A 11 11.03 -19.63 19.72
N LEU A 12 10.68 -18.41 20.16
CA LEU A 12 9.31 -18.10 20.59
C LEU A 12 8.45 -17.86 19.36
N ILE A 13 7.61 -18.82 19.02
CA ILE A 13 6.76 -18.79 17.82
C ILE A 13 5.57 -17.87 18.03
N ILE A 14 5.36 -16.93 17.11
CA ILE A 14 4.16 -16.09 16.98
C ILE A 14 3.57 -16.40 15.60
N ASP A 15 2.58 -17.28 15.54
CA ASP A 15 2.10 -17.86 14.28
C ASP A 15 1.05 -17.00 13.53
N GLY A 16 0.63 -15.87 14.12
CA GLY A 16 -0.37 -14.97 13.53
C GLY A 16 -1.82 -15.42 13.66
N THR A 17 -2.09 -16.53 14.38
CA THR A 17 -3.46 -17.04 14.59
C THR A 17 -4.23 -16.30 15.69
N GLY A 18 -3.54 -15.47 16.49
CA GLY A 18 -4.08 -14.85 17.70
C GLY A 18 -3.96 -15.72 18.96
N SER A 19 -3.40 -16.92 18.85
CA SER A 19 -3.06 -17.77 19.99
C SER A 19 -1.86 -17.24 20.76
N ASP A 20 -1.71 -17.67 22.02
CA ASP A 20 -0.53 -17.32 22.82
C ASP A 20 0.75 -17.85 22.16
N PRO A 21 1.85 -17.07 22.20
CA PRO A 21 3.14 -17.51 21.71
C PRO A 21 3.64 -18.77 22.45
N PHE A 22 4.31 -19.66 21.74
CA PHE A 22 4.86 -20.90 22.27
C PHE A 22 6.30 -21.13 21.82
N THR A 23 7.09 -21.84 22.63
CA THR A 23 8.45 -22.22 22.24
C THR A 23 8.39 -23.42 21.30
N GLY A 24 9.11 -23.35 20.18
CA GLY A 24 9.10 -24.40 19.18
C GLY A 24 10.05 -24.15 18.03
N ASP A 25 9.95 -25.01 17.03
CA ASP A 25 10.78 -25.00 15.83
C ASP A 25 9.90 -24.77 14.59
N VAL A 26 10.52 -24.31 13.51
CA VAL A 26 9.90 -24.18 12.19
C VAL A 26 10.75 -24.89 11.16
N LEU A 27 10.20 -25.90 10.49
CA LEU A 27 10.84 -26.62 9.37
C LEU A 27 10.37 -26.06 8.05
N ILE A 28 11.32 -25.68 7.19
CA ILE A 28 11.08 -25.11 5.86
C ILE A 28 11.72 -26.02 4.81
N SER A 29 11.02 -26.27 3.71
CA SER A 29 11.55 -26.89 2.49
C SER A 29 11.32 -25.96 1.32
N GLY A 30 12.39 -25.47 0.70
CA GLY A 30 12.32 -24.47 -0.36
C GLY A 30 11.55 -23.22 0.10
N GLN A 31 10.38 -22.97 -0.46
CA GLN A 31 9.53 -21.81 -0.15
C GLN A 31 8.31 -22.14 0.74
N ARG A 32 8.29 -23.33 1.37
CA ARG A 32 7.14 -23.80 2.13
C ARG A 32 7.51 -24.16 3.56
N ILE A 33 6.69 -23.70 4.50
CA ILE A 33 6.72 -24.20 5.88
C ILE A 33 6.11 -25.61 5.86
N VAL A 34 6.88 -26.61 6.33
CA VAL A 34 6.50 -28.02 6.34
C VAL A 34 5.90 -28.40 7.67
N ALA A 35 6.49 -27.92 8.77
CA ALA A 35 6.04 -28.20 10.11
C ALA A 35 6.37 -27.03 11.06
N VAL A 36 5.55 -26.88 12.10
CA VAL A 36 5.75 -25.93 13.20
C VAL A 36 5.42 -26.65 14.51
N GLY A 37 6.26 -26.53 15.52
CA GLY A 37 6.06 -27.12 16.84
C GLY A 37 7.36 -27.66 17.45
N ALA A 38 7.27 -28.23 18.66
CA ALA A 38 8.45 -28.70 19.40
C ALA A 38 9.27 -29.77 18.66
N ASP A 39 8.61 -30.58 17.84
CA ASP A 39 9.23 -31.69 17.10
C ASP A 39 9.22 -31.46 15.57
N ALA A 40 9.15 -30.20 15.10
CA ALA A 40 9.05 -29.89 13.67
C ALA A 40 10.19 -30.54 12.87
N GLY A 41 11.39 -30.59 13.41
CA GLY A 41 12.56 -31.23 12.77
C GLY A 41 12.38 -32.71 12.46
N ALA A 42 11.49 -33.45 13.17
CA ALA A 42 11.23 -34.86 12.91
C ALA A 42 10.52 -35.08 11.56
N SER A 43 9.91 -34.05 10.99
CA SER A 43 9.29 -34.08 9.64
C SER A 43 10.31 -33.99 8.49
N CYS A 44 11.59 -33.78 8.77
CA CYS A 44 12.64 -33.79 7.76
C CYS A 44 12.97 -35.22 7.36
N PRO A 45 13.00 -35.58 6.06
CA PRO A 45 13.46 -36.89 5.62
C PRO A 45 14.89 -37.20 6.09
N ALA A 46 15.14 -38.44 6.48
CA ALA A 46 16.43 -38.84 7.09
C ALA A 46 17.63 -38.69 6.15
N ASP A 47 17.40 -38.71 4.85
CA ASP A 47 18.41 -38.57 3.80
C ASP A 47 18.52 -37.14 3.23
N ALA A 48 17.73 -36.23 3.74
CA ALA A 48 17.74 -34.82 3.30
C ALA A 48 18.84 -34.00 4.00
N THR A 49 19.34 -33.00 3.29
CA THR A 49 20.27 -32.03 3.86
C THR A 49 19.46 -30.97 4.63
N MET A 50 19.82 -30.72 5.88
CA MET A 50 19.13 -29.77 6.74
C MET A 50 20.11 -28.75 7.34
N GLU A 51 19.91 -27.48 7.02
CA GLU A 51 20.54 -26.34 7.72
C GLU A 51 19.79 -26.04 9.00
N LYS A 52 20.52 -25.69 10.07
CA LYS A 52 19.94 -25.34 11.37
C LYS A 52 20.26 -23.90 11.75
N ILE A 53 19.22 -23.16 12.14
CA ILE A 53 19.32 -21.79 12.66
C ILE A 53 18.84 -21.81 14.08
N ASP A 54 19.74 -21.46 15.04
CA ASP A 54 19.35 -21.31 16.42
C ASP A 54 18.68 -19.95 16.66
N ALA A 55 17.41 -19.95 17.00
CA ALA A 55 16.59 -18.78 17.32
C ALA A 55 16.37 -18.61 18.84
N SER A 56 17.24 -19.19 19.70
CA SER A 56 17.17 -19.03 21.14
C SER A 56 17.15 -17.55 21.52
N GLY A 57 16.15 -17.13 22.30
CA GLY A 57 15.94 -15.73 22.67
C GLY A 57 15.31 -14.84 21.60
N CYS A 58 15.06 -15.37 20.39
CA CYS A 58 14.40 -14.67 19.29
C CYS A 58 12.89 -14.98 19.25
N ARG A 59 12.16 -14.10 18.58
CA ARG A 59 10.78 -14.35 18.17
C ARG A 59 10.77 -14.75 16.70
N VAL A 60 10.11 -15.88 16.40
CA VAL A 60 9.92 -16.38 15.03
C VAL A 60 8.47 -16.14 14.63
N MET A 61 8.26 -15.35 13.59
CA MET A 61 6.94 -14.94 13.16
C MET A 61 6.89 -14.86 11.62
N PRO A 62 5.69 -14.90 11.02
CA PRO A 62 5.54 -14.58 9.60
C PRO A 62 6.12 -13.20 9.29
N GLY A 63 6.68 -13.03 8.09
CA GLY A 63 7.12 -11.73 7.64
C GLY A 63 5.95 -10.74 7.59
N MET A 64 6.21 -9.49 7.95
CA MET A 64 5.20 -8.43 7.92
C MET A 64 4.79 -8.09 6.49
N ILE A 65 3.59 -7.54 6.34
CA ILE A 65 3.07 -7.03 5.07
C ILE A 65 2.76 -5.55 5.24
N ASP A 66 3.35 -4.70 4.39
CA ASP A 66 2.98 -3.29 4.30
C ASP A 66 1.86 -3.13 3.27
N SER A 67 0.67 -2.80 3.72
CA SER A 67 -0.52 -2.70 2.87
C SER A 67 -0.68 -1.33 2.19
N HIS A 68 0.23 -0.39 2.41
CA HIS A 68 0.21 0.92 1.75
C HIS A 68 1.61 1.55 1.73
N CYS A 69 2.33 1.33 0.66
CA CYS A 69 3.65 1.87 0.40
C CYS A 69 3.65 2.75 -0.85
N HIS A 70 4.65 3.62 -0.99
CA HIS A 70 4.99 4.36 -2.21
C HIS A 70 6.45 4.14 -2.49
N ILE A 71 6.77 3.03 -3.15
CA ILE A 71 8.13 2.50 -3.23
C ILE A 71 9.10 3.41 -4.01
N SER A 72 8.59 4.19 -4.94
CA SER A 72 9.38 5.11 -5.75
C SER A 72 9.62 6.48 -5.10
N PHE A 73 9.04 6.72 -3.92
CA PHE A 73 9.23 7.96 -3.18
C PHE A 73 10.47 7.86 -2.29
N ASP A 74 11.13 9.01 -2.08
CA ASP A 74 12.25 9.17 -1.14
C ASP A 74 12.07 10.47 -0.35
N HIS A 75 13.14 11.09 0.10
CA HIS A 75 13.13 12.40 0.74
C HIS A 75 13.56 13.50 -0.27
N PRO A 76 12.68 13.89 -1.22
CA PRO A 76 12.98 14.97 -2.13
C PRO A 76 13.01 16.31 -1.39
N ASN A 77 13.74 17.29 -1.94
CA ASN A 77 13.77 18.64 -1.36
C ASN A 77 12.43 19.37 -1.50
N SER A 78 11.58 18.92 -2.43
CA SER A 78 10.26 19.50 -2.66
C SER A 78 9.36 18.52 -3.42
N ASN A 79 8.04 18.75 -3.34
CA ASN A 79 7.07 18.06 -4.19
C ASN A 79 7.34 18.27 -5.68
N ASP A 80 7.86 19.44 -6.04
CA ASP A 80 8.22 19.80 -7.40
C ASP A 80 9.29 18.85 -7.96
N GLU A 81 10.34 18.59 -7.18
CA GLU A 81 11.36 17.62 -7.54
C GLU A 81 10.79 16.22 -7.76
N LEU A 82 9.92 15.75 -6.86
CA LEU A 82 9.37 14.39 -6.91
C LEU A 82 8.41 14.22 -8.08
N PHE A 83 7.44 15.12 -8.24
CA PHE A 83 6.32 14.92 -9.16
C PHE A 83 6.58 15.42 -10.58
N PHE A 84 7.45 16.43 -10.75
CA PHE A 84 7.68 17.05 -12.06
C PHE A 84 9.09 16.82 -12.63
N HIS A 85 10.10 16.76 -11.79
CA HIS A 85 11.50 16.73 -12.23
C HIS A 85 12.19 15.38 -12.03
N ARG A 86 11.54 14.39 -11.38
CA ARG A 86 12.09 13.06 -11.23
C ARG A 86 12.26 12.38 -12.59
N ARG A 87 13.47 11.91 -12.87
CA ARG A 87 13.73 11.11 -14.07
C ARG A 87 13.39 9.64 -13.81
N TYR A 88 12.89 8.96 -14.84
CA TYR A 88 12.47 7.55 -14.77
C TYR A 88 13.56 6.65 -14.19
N GLY A 89 14.79 6.67 -14.76
CA GLY A 89 15.88 5.83 -14.25
C GLY A 89 16.23 6.08 -12.78
N LEU A 90 16.13 7.34 -12.30
CA LEU A 90 16.36 7.65 -10.90
C LEU A 90 15.21 7.09 -10.03
N ALA A 91 13.97 7.20 -10.48
CA ALA A 91 12.81 6.63 -9.77
C ALA A 91 12.95 5.11 -9.60
N ALA A 92 13.38 4.40 -10.66
CA ALA A 92 13.60 2.96 -10.61
C ALA A 92 14.73 2.57 -9.64
N LEU A 93 15.85 3.30 -9.64
CA LEU A 93 16.95 3.07 -8.70
C LEU A 93 16.54 3.31 -7.25
N VAL A 94 15.78 4.39 -6.99
CA VAL A 94 15.23 4.69 -5.66
C VAL A 94 14.30 3.57 -5.21
N ALA A 95 13.39 3.12 -6.07
CA ALA A 95 12.46 2.04 -5.78
C ALA A 95 13.20 0.73 -5.41
N GLY A 96 14.24 0.35 -6.16
CA GLY A 96 15.06 -0.82 -5.86
C GLY A 96 15.77 -0.72 -4.49
N VAL A 97 16.34 0.44 -4.16
CA VAL A 97 16.95 0.67 -2.83
C VAL A 97 15.92 0.62 -1.71
N ASN A 98 14.74 1.20 -1.93
CA ASN A 98 13.67 1.19 -0.95
C ASN A 98 13.11 -0.23 -0.71
N ALA A 99 12.96 -1.04 -1.77
CA ALA A 99 12.53 -2.44 -1.62
C ALA A 99 13.46 -3.24 -0.69
N GLN A 100 14.78 -3.03 -0.81
CA GLN A 100 15.75 -3.66 0.10
C GLN A 100 15.62 -3.15 1.54
N LYS A 101 15.33 -1.85 1.75
CA LYS A 101 15.08 -1.31 3.10
C LYS A 101 13.84 -1.94 3.72
N VAL A 102 12.75 -2.07 2.94
CA VAL A 102 11.50 -2.71 3.36
C VAL A 102 11.76 -4.15 3.78
N LEU A 103 12.49 -4.93 2.97
CA LEU A 103 12.84 -6.31 3.28
C LEU A 103 13.69 -6.41 4.57
N ARG A 104 14.71 -5.57 4.72
CA ARG A 104 15.56 -5.54 5.91
C ARG A 104 14.83 -5.10 7.18
N ALA A 105 13.73 -4.38 7.05
CA ALA A 105 12.85 -4.02 8.17
C ALA A 105 11.90 -5.16 8.57
N GLY A 106 11.96 -6.34 7.90
CA GLY A 106 11.15 -7.51 8.22
C GLY A 106 9.84 -7.61 7.45
N PHE A 107 9.61 -6.73 6.46
CA PHE A 107 8.45 -6.82 5.58
C PHE A 107 8.80 -7.72 4.39
N THR A 108 8.16 -8.87 4.30
CA THR A 108 8.38 -9.85 3.22
C THR A 108 7.41 -9.67 2.06
N SER A 109 6.43 -8.77 2.22
CA SER A 109 5.52 -8.35 1.15
C SER A 109 5.09 -6.91 1.36
N PHE A 110 4.71 -6.22 0.27
CA PHE A 110 4.09 -4.91 0.34
C PHE A 110 3.18 -4.63 -0.87
N PHE A 111 2.27 -3.69 -0.68
CA PHE A 111 1.47 -3.10 -1.74
C PHE A 111 1.98 -1.67 -2.03
N ASP A 112 2.50 -1.47 -3.24
CA ASP A 112 2.85 -0.15 -3.79
C ASP A 112 1.61 0.50 -4.36
N ALA A 113 0.97 1.35 -3.57
CA ALA A 113 -0.35 1.88 -3.92
C ALA A 113 -0.34 2.71 -5.19
N ASP A 114 0.64 3.60 -5.30
CA ASP A 114 0.96 4.33 -6.53
C ASP A 114 2.44 4.73 -6.57
N CYS A 115 2.98 4.87 -7.76
CA CYS A 115 4.38 5.15 -8.00
C CYS A 115 4.58 6.26 -9.04
N VAL A 116 5.81 6.78 -9.09
CA VAL A 116 6.23 7.71 -10.14
C VAL A 116 6.55 6.90 -11.40
N PHE A 117 5.94 7.23 -12.51
CA PHE A 117 5.95 6.45 -13.76
C PHE A 117 5.38 5.03 -13.55
N ASP A 118 5.92 4.07 -14.27
CA ASP A 118 5.50 2.67 -14.21
C ASP A 118 6.52 1.80 -13.46
N VAL A 119 7.35 2.42 -12.61
CA VAL A 119 8.47 1.74 -11.92
C VAL A 119 8.02 0.67 -10.95
N GLY A 120 6.78 0.70 -10.46
CA GLY A 120 6.22 -0.35 -9.61
C GLY A 120 6.14 -1.69 -10.35
N VAL A 121 5.67 -1.67 -11.61
CA VAL A 121 5.60 -2.86 -12.46
C VAL A 121 7.00 -3.39 -12.77
N ASP A 122 7.91 -2.50 -13.21
CA ASP A 122 9.29 -2.86 -13.52
C ASP A 122 10.02 -3.46 -12.30
N LEU A 123 9.81 -2.89 -11.12
CA LEU A 123 10.39 -3.38 -9.87
C LEU A 123 9.86 -4.76 -9.49
N ARG A 124 8.54 -4.97 -9.56
CA ARG A 124 7.93 -6.28 -9.30
C ARG A 124 8.53 -7.34 -10.21
N ASP A 125 8.55 -7.06 -11.51
CA ASP A 125 9.06 -7.99 -12.51
C ASP A 125 10.57 -8.27 -12.32
N ALA A 126 11.36 -7.28 -11.89
CA ALA A 126 12.76 -7.45 -11.57
C ALA A 126 12.99 -8.31 -10.31
N ILE A 127 12.14 -8.16 -9.27
CA ILE A 127 12.19 -9.01 -8.07
C ILE A 127 11.79 -10.44 -8.41
N GLU A 128 10.67 -10.64 -9.12
CA GLU A 128 10.18 -11.96 -9.51
C GLU A 128 11.15 -12.68 -10.45
N GLY A 129 11.80 -11.94 -11.34
CA GLY A 129 12.84 -12.43 -12.23
C GLY A 129 14.20 -12.66 -11.57
N GLY A 130 14.35 -12.33 -10.26
CA GLY A 130 15.62 -12.51 -9.53
C GLY A 130 16.72 -11.54 -9.97
N VAL A 131 16.39 -10.45 -10.64
CA VAL A 131 17.34 -9.41 -11.06
C VAL A 131 17.82 -8.61 -9.85
N ILE A 132 16.90 -8.34 -8.91
CA ILE A 132 17.20 -7.70 -7.62
C ILE A 132 16.52 -8.45 -6.49
N GLU A 133 17.09 -8.35 -5.28
CA GLU A 133 16.50 -8.86 -4.07
C GLU A 133 15.47 -7.87 -3.51
N GLY A 134 14.29 -8.36 -3.15
CA GLY A 134 13.22 -7.55 -2.55
C GLY A 134 12.08 -8.39 -2.02
N PRO A 135 11.13 -7.77 -1.29
CA PRO A 135 9.90 -8.45 -0.86
C PRO A 135 9.00 -8.78 -2.06
N ARG A 136 8.08 -9.73 -1.91
CA ARG A 136 6.98 -9.86 -2.87
C ARG A 136 6.17 -8.57 -2.88
N MET A 137 5.68 -8.15 -4.04
CA MET A 137 4.89 -6.93 -4.12
C MET A 137 3.74 -7.04 -5.12
N THR A 138 2.76 -6.19 -4.92
CA THR A 138 1.76 -5.82 -5.92
C THR A 138 1.76 -4.32 -6.10
N THR A 139 1.35 -3.83 -7.26
CA THR A 139 1.40 -2.39 -7.56
C THR A 139 0.12 -1.90 -8.22
N GLY A 140 -0.31 -0.68 -7.82
CA GLY A 140 -1.36 0.10 -8.45
C GLY A 140 -0.87 0.97 -9.61
N GLY A 141 0.43 0.93 -9.92
CA GLY A 141 1.00 1.72 -11.00
C GLY A 141 0.85 3.23 -10.78
N ASN A 142 0.35 3.93 -11.78
CA ASN A 142 0.05 5.35 -11.65
C ASN A 142 -1.35 5.59 -11.10
N VAL A 143 -1.46 6.53 -10.17
CA VAL A 143 -2.77 6.90 -9.64
C VAL A 143 -3.65 7.55 -10.72
N LEU A 144 -4.90 7.12 -10.77
CA LEU A 144 -5.93 7.75 -11.58
C LEU A 144 -6.55 8.92 -10.81
N ILE A 145 -6.56 10.09 -11.41
CA ILE A 145 -7.19 11.31 -10.90
C ILE A 145 -8.06 11.94 -12.00
N ASN A 146 -9.09 12.65 -11.61
CA ASN A 146 -9.85 13.44 -12.58
C ASN A 146 -9.32 14.89 -12.65
N CYS A 147 -9.88 15.68 -13.56
CA CYS A 147 -9.47 17.07 -13.79
C CYS A 147 -9.71 18.02 -12.60
N ILE A 148 -10.52 17.62 -11.61
CA ILE A 148 -10.73 18.43 -10.40
C ILE A 148 -9.58 18.25 -9.42
N GLY A 149 -9.01 17.03 -9.35
CA GLY A 149 -7.85 16.85 -8.52
C GLY A 149 -7.63 15.48 -7.88
N GLY A 150 -6.67 15.48 -7.01
CA GLY A 150 -6.18 14.42 -6.13
C GLY A 150 -5.20 15.05 -5.16
N THR A 151 -4.41 14.27 -4.45
CA THR A 151 -3.48 14.78 -3.43
C THR A 151 -2.48 15.81 -3.99
N ALA A 152 -1.93 15.55 -5.18
CA ALA A 152 -0.99 16.45 -5.84
C ALA A 152 -1.60 17.22 -7.03
N ALA A 153 -2.87 17.00 -7.34
CA ALA A 153 -3.46 17.40 -8.61
C ALA A 153 -3.45 18.90 -8.88
N ARG A 154 -3.58 19.70 -7.83
CA ARG A 154 -3.48 21.16 -7.97
C ARG A 154 -2.11 21.64 -8.45
N LEU A 155 -1.09 20.83 -8.29
CA LEU A 155 0.27 21.09 -8.73
C LEU A 155 0.53 20.52 -10.13
N LEU A 156 -0.31 19.60 -10.62
CA LEU A 156 -0.14 18.93 -11.90
C LEU A 156 -0.86 19.74 -13.00
N PRO A 157 -0.20 20.08 -14.11
CA PRO A 157 -0.88 20.69 -15.24
C PRO A 157 -1.86 19.70 -15.88
N ASP A 158 -3.01 20.19 -16.33
CA ASP A 158 -4.06 19.37 -16.98
C ASP A 158 -3.55 18.65 -18.23
N GLU A 159 -2.53 19.21 -18.87
CA GLU A 159 -1.92 18.66 -20.07
C GLU A 159 -0.54 18.05 -19.74
N GLY A 160 -0.28 16.87 -20.29
CA GLY A 160 1.06 16.32 -20.31
C GLY A 160 1.53 15.69 -19.00
N THR A 161 0.72 14.88 -18.37
CA THR A 161 1.12 14.07 -17.22
C THR A 161 2.25 13.12 -17.58
N ARG A 162 3.43 13.43 -17.09
CA ARG A 162 4.54 12.50 -17.00
C ARG A 162 4.83 12.27 -15.53
N GLY A 163 5.04 11.03 -15.16
CA GLY A 163 5.54 10.68 -13.84
C GLY A 163 4.45 10.20 -12.91
N TYR A 164 3.87 11.05 -12.07
CA TYR A 164 3.13 10.58 -10.91
C TYR A 164 1.70 10.14 -11.20
N ALA A 165 0.88 10.91 -11.87
CA ALA A 165 -0.55 10.65 -12.00
C ALA A 165 -1.00 10.55 -13.46
N ARG A 166 -2.21 10.02 -13.66
CA ARG A 166 -2.91 10.04 -14.94
C ARG A 166 -4.22 10.80 -14.76
N ILE A 167 -4.29 11.98 -15.38
CA ILE A 167 -5.48 12.82 -15.35
C ILE A 167 -6.45 12.36 -16.43
N VAL A 168 -7.73 12.17 -16.08
CA VAL A 168 -8.81 11.85 -17.00
C VAL A 168 -9.91 12.91 -16.89
N HIS A 169 -10.50 13.29 -18.03
CA HIS A 169 -11.47 14.37 -18.15
C HIS A 169 -12.86 13.86 -18.55
N THR A 170 -12.93 12.67 -19.12
CA THR A 170 -14.17 12.10 -19.69
C THR A 170 -14.29 10.62 -19.37
N PRO A 171 -15.51 10.05 -19.40
CA PRO A 171 -15.72 8.62 -19.26
C PRO A 171 -14.89 7.76 -20.22
N ASP A 172 -14.72 8.19 -21.46
CA ASP A 172 -13.92 7.46 -22.46
C ASP A 172 -12.44 7.45 -22.07
N GLU A 173 -11.92 8.55 -21.49
CA GLU A 173 -10.55 8.61 -20.98
C GLU A 173 -10.34 7.73 -19.76
N ILE A 174 -11.34 7.61 -18.87
CA ILE A 174 -11.31 6.66 -17.74
C ILE A 174 -11.09 5.24 -18.27
N VAL A 175 -11.94 4.79 -19.18
CA VAL A 175 -11.85 3.44 -19.77
C VAL A 175 -10.51 3.24 -20.49
N LYS A 176 -10.10 4.20 -21.29
CA LYS A 176 -8.83 4.14 -22.04
C LYS A 176 -7.62 4.03 -21.13
N GLU A 177 -7.57 4.82 -20.06
CA GLU A 177 -6.42 4.80 -19.14
C GLU A 177 -6.39 3.50 -18.32
N ILE A 178 -7.54 2.99 -17.85
CA ILE A 178 -7.62 1.71 -17.16
C ILE A 178 -7.12 0.58 -18.06
N HIS A 179 -7.59 0.50 -19.31
CA HIS A 179 -7.12 -0.50 -20.27
C HIS A 179 -5.60 -0.41 -20.51
N LYS A 180 -5.07 0.81 -20.55
CA LYS A 180 -3.61 1.04 -20.69
C LYS A 180 -2.84 0.51 -19.48
N GLN A 181 -3.29 0.82 -18.26
CA GLN A 181 -2.63 0.36 -17.03
C GLN A 181 -2.71 -1.17 -16.91
N ILE A 182 -3.85 -1.78 -17.22
CA ILE A 182 -3.99 -3.25 -17.28
C ILE A 182 -3.01 -3.85 -18.30
N LYS A 183 -2.92 -3.27 -19.50
CA LYS A 183 -1.97 -3.71 -20.53
C LYS A 183 -0.51 -3.61 -20.05
N MET A 184 -0.19 -2.64 -19.21
CA MET A 184 1.15 -2.47 -18.63
C MET A 184 1.44 -3.47 -17.52
N GLY A 185 0.43 -4.16 -17.00
CA GLY A 185 0.59 -5.23 -16.03
C GLY A 185 0.44 -4.79 -14.57
N VAL A 186 -0.34 -3.75 -14.28
CA VAL A 186 -0.67 -3.41 -12.89
C VAL A 186 -1.50 -4.49 -12.22
N ASP A 187 -1.37 -4.64 -10.92
CA ASP A 187 -2.15 -5.60 -10.12
C ASP A 187 -3.45 -4.98 -9.60
N TRP A 188 -3.49 -3.65 -9.50
CA TRP A 188 -4.60 -2.85 -8.98
C TRP A 188 -4.81 -1.60 -9.82
N ILE A 189 -6.03 -1.07 -9.81
CA ILE A 189 -6.28 0.32 -10.25
C ILE A 189 -6.36 1.19 -9.01
N LYS A 190 -5.43 2.13 -8.87
CA LYS A 190 -5.40 3.12 -7.79
C LYS A 190 -6.12 4.40 -8.20
N VAL A 191 -7.02 4.88 -7.35
CA VAL A 191 -7.77 6.12 -7.56
C VAL A 191 -7.60 7.08 -6.38
N HIS A 192 -7.37 8.36 -6.62
CA HIS A 192 -7.58 9.40 -5.61
C HIS A 192 -9.03 9.86 -5.68
N VAL A 193 -9.88 9.32 -4.80
CA VAL A 193 -11.30 9.67 -4.70
C VAL A 193 -11.48 11.02 -4.05
N SER A 194 -10.57 11.38 -3.16
CA SER A 194 -10.47 12.72 -2.58
C SER A 194 -9.14 13.38 -2.90
N GLY A 195 -9.09 14.69 -2.76
CA GLY A 195 -7.89 15.48 -2.99
C GLY A 195 -7.94 16.85 -2.32
N LEU A 196 -6.83 17.57 -2.43
CA LEU A 196 -6.68 18.89 -1.81
C LEU A 196 -7.76 19.87 -2.27
N PRO A 197 -8.28 20.73 -1.36
CA PRO A 197 -9.30 21.72 -1.70
C PRO A 197 -8.76 22.71 -2.75
N ILE A 198 -9.62 23.07 -3.70
CA ILE A 198 -9.29 24.01 -4.78
C ILE A 198 -8.87 25.38 -4.24
N ARG A 199 -9.42 25.78 -3.09
CA ARG A 199 -9.08 27.05 -2.42
C ARG A 199 -8.51 26.77 -1.04
N PRO A 200 -7.20 26.94 -0.83
CA PRO A 200 -6.60 26.81 0.49
C PRO A 200 -7.20 27.84 1.48
N GLY A 201 -7.43 27.41 2.72
CA GLY A 201 -7.88 28.29 3.80
C GLY A 201 -9.40 28.41 3.98
N LYS A 202 -10.21 27.69 3.20
CA LYS A 202 -11.61 27.43 3.50
C LYS A 202 -11.76 26.00 3.92
N GLU A 203 -11.92 25.78 5.21
CA GLU A 203 -12.20 24.53 5.91
C GLU A 203 -11.20 23.38 5.62
N GLY A 204 -10.58 22.87 6.68
CA GLY A 204 -9.55 21.85 6.62
C GLY A 204 -10.10 20.53 6.07
N GLY A 205 -9.32 19.88 5.24
CA GLY A 205 -9.59 18.55 4.75
C GLY A 205 -9.62 18.46 3.22
N GLU A 206 -9.60 17.24 2.75
CA GLU A 206 -9.72 16.94 1.33
C GLU A 206 -11.19 16.98 0.88
N ILE A 207 -11.41 17.29 -0.38
CA ILE A 207 -12.74 17.26 -1.02
C ILE A 207 -12.88 16.00 -1.88
N SER A 208 -14.10 15.47 -2.02
CA SER A 208 -14.40 14.44 -3.02
C SER A 208 -14.33 15.05 -4.41
N THR A 209 -13.58 14.42 -5.32
CA THR A 209 -13.31 14.96 -6.65
C THR A 209 -14.04 14.20 -7.76
N TRP A 210 -14.60 13.04 -7.48
CA TRP A 210 -15.32 12.17 -8.41
C TRP A 210 -16.80 12.14 -8.12
N THR A 211 -17.61 11.95 -9.17
CA THR A 211 -19.02 11.56 -9.02
C THR A 211 -19.13 10.06 -8.76
N LEU A 212 -20.22 9.63 -8.13
CA LEU A 212 -20.46 8.21 -7.89
C LEU A 212 -20.52 7.37 -9.18
N ASP A 213 -21.06 7.97 -10.26
CA ASP A 213 -21.18 7.25 -11.55
C ASP A 213 -19.81 7.07 -12.22
N GLU A 214 -18.90 8.04 -12.12
CA GLU A 214 -17.51 7.88 -12.56
C GLU A 214 -16.79 6.80 -11.77
N LEU A 215 -16.96 6.75 -10.45
CA LEU A 215 -16.35 5.71 -9.61
C LEU A 215 -16.88 4.32 -9.94
N LYS A 216 -18.18 4.18 -10.23
CA LYS A 216 -18.75 2.91 -10.71
C LYS A 216 -18.16 2.52 -12.06
N LEU A 217 -18.01 3.47 -12.99
CA LEU A 217 -17.38 3.19 -14.28
C LEU A 217 -15.95 2.68 -14.12
N VAL A 218 -15.17 3.24 -13.17
CA VAL A 218 -13.83 2.73 -12.84
C VAL A 218 -13.90 1.28 -12.39
N CYS A 219 -14.75 0.96 -11.40
CA CYS A 219 -14.89 -0.40 -10.87
C CYS A 219 -15.36 -1.37 -11.96
N ASP A 220 -16.43 -1.03 -12.68
CA ASP A 220 -16.99 -1.89 -13.73
C ASP A 220 -15.96 -2.19 -14.81
N THR A 221 -15.16 -1.19 -15.21
CA THR A 221 -14.13 -1.35 -16.24
C THR A 221 -12.99 -2.26 -15.76
N ALA A 222 -12.48 -2.05 -14.55
CA ALA A 222 -11.37 -2.83 -14.00
C ALA A 222 -11.80 -4.29 -13.70
N HIS A 223 -12.95 -4.47 -13.08
CA HIS A 223 -13.47 -5.78 -12.67
C HIS A 223 -13.79 -6.71 -13.86
N GLN A 224 -14.13 -6.17 -15.05
CA GLN A 224 -14.28 -6.98 -16.26
C GLN A 224 -13.02 -7.79 -16.60
N PHE A 225 -11.86 -7.32 -16.17
CA PHE A 225 -10.57 -7.96 -16.38
C PHE A 225 -10.02 -8.62 -15.10
N GLY A 226 -10.81 -8.67 -14.03
CA GLY A 226 -10.40 -9.26 -12.75
C GLY A 226 -9.39 -8.41 -11.98
N ILE A 227 -9.26 -7.12 -12.31
CA ILE A 227 -8.34 -6.19 -11.64
C ILE A 227 -9.10 -5.45 -10.53
N PRO A 228 -8.66 -5.56 -9.27
CA PRO A 228 -9.28 -4.86 -8.15
C PRO A 228 -8.97 -3.36 -8.15
N VAL A 229 -9.82 -2.60 -7.45
CA VAL A 229 -9.75 -1.14 -7.36
C VAL A 229 -9.51 -0.69 -5.92
N VAL A 230 -8.57 0.23 -5.72
CA VAL A 230 -8.24 0.79 -4.39
C VAL A 230 -8.34 2.31 -4.39
N GLY A 231 -8.94 2.87 -3.34
CA GLY A 231 -9.22 4.29 -3.22
C GLY A 231 -8.42 5.00 -2.13
N HIS A 232 -7.85 6.18 -2.46
CA HIS A 232 -7.44 7.15 -1.46
C HIS A 232 -8.67 7.97 -1.07
N CYS A 233 -9.11 7.87 0.20
CA CYS A 233 -10.31 8.51 0.70
C CYS A 233 -10.02 9.16 2.06
N ARG A 234 -10.07 10.51 2.13
CA ARG A 234 -9.80 11.27 3.34
C ARG A 234 -10.95 12.21 3.73
N ASN A 235 -12.17 11.81 3.43
CA ASN A 235 -13.40 12.40 3.97
C ASN A 235 -14.57 11.41 3.87
N ALA A 236 -15.65 11.67 4.59
CA ALA A 236 -16.81 10.80 4.67
C ALA A 236 -17.42 10.49 3.29
N THR A 237 -17.64 11.52 2.47
CA THR A 237 -18.25 11.37 1.13
C THR A 237 -17.42 10.46 0.23
N SER A 238 -16.10 10.66 0.16
CA SER A 238 -15.23 9.83 -0.69
C SER A 238 -15.19 8.37 -0.22
N THR A 239 -15.18 8.13 1.09
CA THR A 239 -15.20 6.79 1.67
C THR A 239 -16.52 6.09 1.39
N ARG A 240 -17.65 6.77 1.62
CA ARG A 240 -18.99 6.25 1.31
C ARG A 240 -19.15 5.91 -0.17
N ASP A 241 -18.79 6.85 -1.04
CA ASP A 241 -19.01 6.71 -2.48
C ASP A 241 -18.09 5.64 -3.09
N ALA A 242 -16.84 5.51 -2.61
CA ALA A 242 -15.95 4.40 -2.99
C ALA A 242 -16.53 3.04 -2.57
N ALA A 243 -17.03 2.92 -1.33
CA ALA A 243 -17.67 1.68 -0.88
C ALA A 243 -18.91 1.33 -1.71
N ILE A 244 -19.77 2.31 -2.02
CA ILE A 244 -20.97 2.11 -2.84
C ILE A 244 -20.61 1.76 -4.29
N ALA A 245 -19.56 2.36 -4.84
CA ALA A 245 -19.12 2.11 -6.20
C ALA A 245 -18.52 0.70 -6.41
N GLY A 246 -18.07 0.03 -5.33
CA GLY A 246 -17.55 -1.33 -5.40
C GLY A 246 -16.02 -1.41 -5.32
N PHE A 247 -15.37 -0.47 -4.66
CA PHE A 247 -13.94 -0.54 -4.39
C PHE A 247 -13.59 -1.75 -3.52
N ASP A 248 -12.50 -2.42 -3.83
CA ASP A 248 -12.04 -3.64 -3.14
C ASP A 248 -11.21 -3.33 -1.89
N MET A 249 -10.70 -2.11 -1.76
CA MET A 249 -9.96 -1.63 -0.59
C MET A 249 -10.02 -0.10 -0.52
N ILE A 250 -10.11 0.42 0.70
CA ILE A 250 -10.07 1.87 0.95
C ILE A 250 -8.90 2.19 1.87
N LEU A 251 -8.09 3.16 1.43
CA LEU A 251 -6.95 3.69 2.17
C LEU A 251 -7.37 4.94 2.94
N HIS A 252 -6.80 5.10 4.13
CA HIS A 252 -7.05 6.17 5.09
C HIS A 252 -8.41 6.09 5.76
N ALA A 253 -9.51 6.24 5.03
CA ALA A 253 -10.87 6.29 5.55
C ALA A 253 -11.03 7.33 6.69
N THR A 254 -10.36 8.50 6.56
CA THR A 254 -10.35 9.57 7.56
C THR A 254 -11.71 10.28 7.60
N TYR A 255 -12.16 10.68 8.78
CA TYR A 255 -13.40 11.46 9.00
C TYR A 255 -14.67 10.75 8.48
N MET A 256 -14.78 9.44 8.68
CA MET A 256 -16.03 8.73 8.38
C MET A 256 -17.16 9.22 9.28
N ASP A 257 -18.31 9.51 8.68
CA ASP A 257 -19.58 9.67 9.37
C ASP A 257 -20.35 8.32 9.41
N ASP A 258 -21.52 8.33 10.03
CA ASP A 258 -22.36 7.13 10.17
C ASP A 258 -22.77 6.52 8.81
N GLU A 259 -22.95 7.35 7.78
CA GLU A 259 -23.32 6.87 6.44
C GLU A 259 -22.12 6.18 5.75
N ALA A 260 -20.93 6.76 5.87
CA ALA A 260 -19.70 6.16 5.34
C ALA A 260 -19.37 4.85 6.07
N LEU A 261 -19.44 4.85 7.41
CA LEU A 261 -19.24 3.67 8.23
C LEU A 261 -20.23 2.55 7.82
N LYS A 262 -21.52 2.88 7.71
CA LYS A 262 -22.53 1.92 7.27
C LYS A 262 -22.23 1.35 5.89
N ALA A 263 -21.84 2.18 4.92
CA ALA A 263 -21.51 1.73 3.57
C ALA A 263 -20.33 0.76 3.55
N VAL A 264 -19.27 1.05 4.32
CA VAL A 264 -18.08 0.20 4.45
C VAL A 264 -18.44 -1.15 5.07
N VAL A 265 -19.19 -1.15 6.18
CA VAL A 265 -19.60 -2.38 6.90
C VAL A 265 -20.53 -3.25 6.05
N ASP A 266 -21.57 -2.64 5.44
CA ASP A 266 -22.54 -3.35 4.61
C ASP A 266 -21.88 -4.03 3.40
N ARG A 267 -20.86 -3.40 2.83
CA ARG A 267 -20.12 -3.90 1.66
C ARG A 267 -18.89 -4.72 2.05
N LYS A 268 -18.52 -4.77 3.34
CA LYS A 268 -17.34 -5.48 3.88
C LYS A 268 -16.04 -5.04 3.19
N VAL A 269 -15.89 -3.75 2.96
CA VAL A 269 -14.70 -3.21 2.29
C VAL A 269 -13.53 -3.16 3.27
N PRO A 270 -12.38 -3.80 2.98
CA PRO A 270 -11.18 -3.69 3.79
C PRO A 270 -10.69 -2.23 3.89
N LEU A 271 -10.29 -1.83 5.10
CA LEU A 271 -9.72 -0.51 5.38
C LEU A 271 -8.24 -0.61 5.73
N VAL A 272 -7.44 0.30 5.19
CA VAL A 272 -6.03 0.48 5.56
C VAL A 272 -5.83 1.91 6.08
N PRO A 273 -5.73 2.13 7.39
CA PRO A 273 -5.78 3.46 8.00
C PRO A 273 -4.55 4.34 7.74
N THR A 274 -3.41 3.77 7.40
CA THR A 274 -2.18 4.48 7.02
C THR A 274 -1.61 5.40 8.11
N PHE A 275 -1.71 5.03 9.37
CA PHE A 275 -1.28 5.86 10.50
C PHE A 275 0.22 6.13 10.57
N THR A 276 1.06 5.25 10.00
CA THR A 276 2.53 5.37 10.11
C THR A 276 3.04 6.70 9.57
N PHE A 277 2.55 7.15 8.41
CA PHE A 277 2.92 8.44 7.83
C PHE A 277 2.52 9.62 8.74
N GLN A 278 1.27 9.63 9.20
CA GLN A 278 0.74 10.67 10.07
C GLN A 278 1.45 10.70 11.42
N ALA A 279 1.65 9.52 12.05
CA ALA A 279 2.35 9.39 13.32
C ALA A 279 3.82 9.85 13.21
N ASN A 280 4.53 9.46 12.17
CA ASN A 280 5.90 9.90 11.95
C ASN A 280 6.00 11.43 11.81
N LEU A 281 5.08 12.06 11.08
CA LEU A 281 5.07 13.52 10.97
C LEU A 281 4.65 14.20 12.29
N ALA A 282 3.70 13.63 13.02
CA ALA A 282 3.27 14.14 14.32
C ALA A 282 4.41 14.09 15.35
N ASP A 283 5.15 12.97 15.41
CA ASP A 283 6.15 12.72 16.44
C ASP A 283 7.54 13.26 16.06
N PHE A 284 7.96 13.10 14.80
CA PHE A 284 9.32 13.41 14.36
C PHE A 284 9.40 14.54 13.34
N GLY A 285 8.27 15.08 12.87
CA GLY A 285 8.21 16.10 11.82
C GLY A 285 9.00 17.38 12.14
N ALA A 286 9.16 17.73 13.43
CA ALA A 286 9.97 18.88 13.83
C ALA A 286 11.43 18.77 13.34
N ALA A 287 11.99 17.57 13.31
CA ALA A 287 13.37 17.34 12.88
C ALA A 287 13.60 17.61 11.38
N ILE A 288 12.53 17.58 10.59
CA ILE A 288 12.55 17.85 9.14
C ILE A 288 11.87 19.19 8.77
N GLY A 289 11.61 20.04 9.77
CA GLY A 289 11.03 21.38 9.56
C GLY A 289 9.52 21.40 9.32
N SER A 290 8.77 20.34 9.69
CA SER A 290 7.32 20.34 9.61
C SER A 290 6.70 21.35 10.57
N ASP A 291 5.70 22.09 10.09
CA ASP A 291 4.93 23.06 10.87
C ASP A 291 4.18 22.40 12.03
N GLU A 292 4.12 23.07 13.20
CA GLU A 292 3.43 22.55 14.39
C GLU A 292 1.93 22.37 14.14
N ASN A 293 1.29 23.30 13.45
CA ASN A 293 -0.13 23.18 13.15
C ASN A 293 -0.43 21.93 12.30
N LEU A 294 0.43 21.61 11.34
CA LEU A 294 0.30 20.38 10.54
C LEU A 294 0.45 19.12 11.41
N ARG A 295 1.40 19.13 12.36
CA ARG A 295 1.60 18.01 13.28
C ARG A 295 0.39 17.81 14.21
N GLU A 296 -0.23 18.90 14.67
CA GLU A 296 -1.46 18.83 15.48
C GLU A 296 -2.65 18.31 14.67
N VAL A 297 -2.79 18.72 13.41
CA VAL A 297 -3.82 18.19 12.51
C VAL A 297 -3.68 16.68 12.39
N PHE A 298 -2.47 16.13 12.19
CA PHE A 298 -2.28 14.69 12.09
C PHE A 298 -2.57 13.96 13.41
N ARG A 299 -2.25 14.53 14.57
CA ARG A 299 -2.64 13.95 15.88
C ARG A 299 -4.15 13.87 16.04
N ALA A 300 -4.84 14.93 15.64
CA ALA A 300 -6.30 14.98 15.69
C ALA A 300 -6.93 13.95 14.73
N GLU A 301 -6.43 13.85 13.50
CA GLU A 301 -6.89 12.88 12.51
C GLU A 301 -6.73 11.43 13.00
N ILE A 302 -5.57 11.08 13.58
CA ILE A 302 -5.34 9.75 14.15
C ILE A 302 -6.35 9.47 15.27
N THR A 303 -6.55 10.44 16.18
CA THR A 303 -7.46 10.28 17.33
C THR A 303 -8.89 10.04 16.87
N GLU A 304 -9.35 10.81 15.91
CA GLU A 304 -10.70 10.69 15.33
C GLU A 304 -10.87 9.35 14.60
N SER A 305 -9.92 9.02 13.71
CA SER A 305 -9.98 7.80 12.91
C SER A 305 -9.94 6.51 13.75
N VAL A 306 -9.23 6.50 14.90
CA VAL A 306 -9.22 5.35 15.81
C VAL A 306 -10.62 5.05 16.33
N GLY A 307 -11.42 6.08 16.64
CA GLY A 307 -12.80 5.92 17.08
C GLY A 307 -13.67 5.23 16.04
N THR A 308 -13.62 5.71 14.81
CA THR A 308 -14.42 5.20 13.68
C THR A 308 -13.99 3.80 13.26
N LEU A 309 -12.68 3.53 13.21
CA LEU A 309 -12.14 2.21 12.84
C LEU A 309 -12.47 1.12 13.86
N ARG A 310 -12.68 1.47 15.14
CA ARG A 310 -13.14 0.51 16.15
C ARG A 310 -14.60 0.13 15.97
N ALA A 311 -15.37 0.97 15.31
CA ALA A 311 -16.77 0.73 15.02
C ALA A 311 -16.97 -0.03 13.69
N ALA A 312 -16.00 0.03 12.78
CA ALA A 312 -15.98 -0.73 11.52
C ALA A 312 -15.51 -2.18 11.73
#